data_1f9f2e28cdb4c283b6fa253a939b0f5c
#
_entry.id   1f9f2e28cdb4c283b6fa253a939b0f5c
#
_cell.length_a   1.000
_cell.length_b   1.000
_cell.length_c   1.000
_cell.angle_alpha   90.00
_cell.angle_beta   90.00
_cell.angle_gamma   90.00
#
_symmetry.space_group_name_H-M   'P 1'
#
loop_
_entity.id
_entity.type
_entity.pdbx_description
1 polymer ?
#
loop_
_entity_poly.entity_id
_entity_poly.type
_entity_poly.pdbx_seq_one_letter_code
_entity_poly.pdbx_strand_id
1 'polypeptide(L)'
;MKKYTLFLLCIVAASAMRAQSFAHYFADKSLRVDYIFTGNANKQEICVDELSSLPGWAGRKHHLAELPLQGNGQIVMRDVMSDSIIYKTSFSSLFQEWLETDEAQSVSKGFENTFLLPYPLRLAEIEIKILDPRKNTRTSLKHLVNPDDVLIHQKGTAHVTPHSYLLQNGSPDKCIDIAILAEGYTLDEMPLFHQDATIAFEALFSHEPFQSMKKHFNVVVVNSPSEDSGVSVPRLGEWKRTAFNSHFSTFYSDRYLTTSRVKSIHDALAGIPYEHIIILANTKEYGGGGIYNSYTLTTAHHSMFRPVVVHEFGHSFGGLADEYYYDNDVMTDTYPLDIEPWEQNITTQTNFASKWQDMLVKGTPIPTPVADSKKFPVGVYEGGGYSSKGIYRPADNCRMRTNECPEFCPVCQRAIRRIIQFYTE
;
A
#
# COMPACT_ATOMS: atom_id res chain seq x y z
N MET A 1 22.44 58.95 -37.99
CA MET A 1 22.94 57.67 -37.39
C MET A 1 21.78 57.01 -36.62
N LYS A 2 21.12 56.04 -37.24
CA LYS A 2 19.98 55.32 -36.65
C LYS A 2 20.51 54.11 -35.90
N LYS A 3 20.25 54.05 -34.57
CA LYS A 3 20.52 52.89 -33.73
C LYS A 3 19.38 51.89 -33.91
N TYR A 4 19.66 50.70 -34.42
CA TYR A 4 18.76 49.57 -34.46
C TYR A 4 18.88 48.81 -33.15
N THR A 5 17.84 48.84 -32.33
CA THR A 5 17.72 48.04 -31.14
C THR A 5 17.12 46.69 -31.57
N LEU A 6 17.91 45.65 -31.51
CA LEU A 6 17.54 44.26 -31.79
C LEU A 6 16.79 43.72 -30.55
N PHE A 7 15.47 43.54 -30.65
CA PHE A 7 14.65 42.90 -29.61
C PHE A 7 14.78 41.38 -29.82
N LEU A 8 15.57 40.72 -28.93
CA LEU A 8 15.67 39.28 -28.90
C LEU A 8 14.43 38.74 -28.20
N LEU A 9 13.48 38.21 -28.97
CA LEU A 9 12.26 37.55 -28.43
C LEU A 9 12.69 36.14 -28.01
N CYS A 10 12.94 35.94 -26.69
CA CYS A 10 13.08 34.63 -26.10
C CYS A 10 11.70 33.98 -26.05
N ILE A 11 11.40 33.14 -27.03
CA ILE A 11 10.28 32.21 -26.98
C ILE A 11 10.67 31.12 -25.95
N VAL A 12 10.25 31.30 -24.72
CA VAL A 12 10.20 30.21 -23.74
C VAL A 12 9.09 29.28 -24.22
N ALA A 13 9.49 28.23 -24.91
CA ALA A 13 8.59 27.11 -25.15
C ALA A 13 8.32 26.45 -23.78
N ALA A 14 7.31 26.90 -23.08
CA ALA A 14 6.68 26.16 -22.02
C ALA A 14 6.11 24.91 -22.71
N SER A 15 6.84 23.79 -22.61
CA SER A 15 6.29 22.47 -22.87
C SER A 15 5.14 22.29 -21.85
N ALA A 16 3.92 22.66 -22.26
CA ALA A 16 2.74 22.24 -21.55
C ALA A 16 2.82 20.71 -21.51
N MET A 17 3.12 20.13 -20.35
CA MET A 17 2.86 18.73 -20.10
C MET A 17 1.36 18.56 -20.33
N ARG A 18 1.01 18.08 -21.53
CA ARG A 18 -0.38 17.65 -21.79
C ARG A 18 -0.59 16.50 -20.83
N ALA A 19 -1.50 16.68 -19.89
CA ALA A 19 -2.02 15.58 -19.09
C ALA A 19 -2.35 14.43 -20.05
N GLN A 20 -1.73 13.28 -19.88
CA GLN A 20 -1.96 12.13 -20.73
C GLN A 20 -3.44 11.75 -20.59
N SER A 21 -4.19 11.82 -21.67
CA SER A 21 -5.58 11.41 -21.66
C SER A 21 -5.64 9.89 -21.47
N PHE A 22 -6.28 9.44 -20.40
CA PHE A 22 -6.49 8.01 -20.11
C PHE A 22 -6.99 7.25 -21.35
N ALA A 23 -8.06 7.76 -21.98
CA ALA A 23 -8.70 7.14 -23.13
C ALA A 23 -7.80 7.05 -24.39
N HIS A 24 -6.65 7.74 -24.42
CA HIS A 24 -5.70 7.62 -25.53
C HIS A 24 -4.88 6.31 -25.47
N TYR A 25 -4.63 5.82 -24.26
CA TYR A 25 -3.77 4.66 -24.05
C TYR A 25 -4.52 3.45 -23.50
N PHE A 26 -5.66 3.64 -22.85
CA PHE A 26 -6.33 2.60 -22.06
C PHE A 26 -7.80 2.44 -22.39
N ALA A 27 -8.26 1.18 -22.39
CA ALA A 27 -9.67 0.83 -22.35
C ALA A 27 -10.22 1.00 -20.92
N ASP A 28 -11.53 1.11 -20.78
CA ASP A 28 -12.18 1.07 -19.47
C ASP A 28 -12.29 -0.39 -18.96
N LYS A 29 -11.13 -0.97 -18.69
CA LYS A 29 -10.91 -2.33 -18.18
C LYS A 29 -9.66 -2.34 -17.32
N SER A 30 -9.56 -3.31 -16.41
CA SER A 30 -8.35 -3.58 -15.66
C SER A 30 -7.56 -4.73 -16.30
N LEU A 31 -6.24 -4.57 -16.39
CA LEU A 31 -5.29 -5.65 -16.61
C LEU A 31 -4.82 -6.11 -15.23
N ARG A 32 -5.16 -7.33 -14.87
CA ARG A 32 -4.59 -8.01 -13.71
C ARG A 32 -3.34 -8.76 -14.15
N VAL A 33 -2.23 -8.51 -13.46
CA VAL A 33 -0.98 -9.24 -13.67
C VAL A 33 -0.62 -9.96 -12.39
N ASP A 34 -0.57 -11.27 -12.46
CA ASP A 34 -0.11 -12.14 -11.39
C ASP A 34 1.37 -12.47 -11.60
N TYR A 35 2.18 -12.22 -10.57
CA TYR A 35 3.60 -12.56 -10.55
C TYR A 35 3.92 -13.50 -9.41
N ILE A 36 4.97 -14.30 -9.59
CA ILE A 36 5.65 -15.01 -8.51
C ILE A 36 7.00 -14.34 -8.30
N PHE A 37 7.22 -13.78 -7.11
CA PHE A 37 8.54 -13.34 -6.66
C PHE A 37 9.20 -14.50 -5.97
N THR A 38 10.40 -14.88 -6.40
CA THR A 38 11.06 -16.07 -5.89
C THR A 38 12.55 -15.86 -5.68
N GLY A 39 13.14 -16.73 -4.89
CA GLY A 39 14.57 -16.72 -4.59
C GLY A 39 14.89 -16.70 -3.10
N ASN A 40 16.01 -16.08 -2.76
CA ASN A 40 16.55 -15.95 -1.41
C ASN A 40 17.31 -14.61 -1.27
N ALA A 41 17.94 -14.34 -0.13
CA ALA A 41 18.66 -13.09 0.12
C ALA A 41 19.75 -12.79 -0.93
N ASN A 42 20.35 -13.84 -1.55
CA ASN A 42 21.48 -13.70 -2.49
C ASN A 42 21.03 -13.61 -3.96
N LYS A 43 19.90 -14.23 -4.31
CA LYS A 43 19.38 -14.27 -5.69
C LYS A 43 17.87 -14.17 -5.69
N GLN A 44 17.33 -13.18 -6.40
CA GLN A 44 15.91 -12.98 -6.57
C GLN A 44 15.54 -13.02 -8.05
N GLU A 45 14.32 -13.51 -8.33
CA GLU A 45 13.75 -13.60 -9.66
C GLU A 45 12.27 -13.25 -9.62
N ILE A 46 11.78 -12.63 -10.69
CA ILE A 46 10.37 -12.32 -10.90
C ILE A 46 9.87 -13.12 -12.09
N CYS A 47 8.78 -13.87 -11.91
CA CYS A 47 8.15 -14.65 -12.97
C CYS A 47 6.74 -14.12 -13.23
N VAL A 48 6.34 -13.98 -14.50
CA VAL A 48 4.94 -13.80 -14.87
C VAL A 48 4.24 -15.14 -14.66
N ASP A 49 3.11 -15.12 -13.94
CA ASP A 49 2.29 -16.30 -13.73
C ASP A 49 1.06 -16.29 -14.66
N GLU A 50 0.23 -15.24 -14.56
CA GLU A 50 -0.98 -15.12 -15.36
C GLU A 50 -1.29 -13.66 -15.70
N LEU A 51 -1.88 -13.43 -16.87
CA LEU A 51 -2.51 -12.18 -17.25
C LEU A 51 -4.02 -12.37 -17.35
N SER A 52 -4.79 -11.45 -16.76
CA SER A 52 -6.25 -11.48 -16.85
C SER A 52 -6.80 -10.09 -17.13
N SER A 53 -7.95 -10.03 -17.79
CA SER A 53 -8.73 -8.79 -17.96
C SER A 53 -9.96 -8.81 -17.06
N LEU A 54 -10.25 -7.68 -16.41
CA LEU A 54 -11.42 -7.48 -15.56
C LEU A 54 -12.28 -6.34 -16.13
N PRO A 55 -13.60 -6.36 -15.92
CA PRO A 55 -14.49 -5.28 -16.36
C PRO A 55 -14.24 -4.02 -15.54
N GLY A 56 -14.18 -2.87 -16.22
CA GLY A 56 -13.98 -1.56 -15.60
C GLY A 56 -12.56 -1.30 -15.09
N TRP A 57 -12.23 -0.03 -14.94
CA TRP A 57 -11.02 0.45 -14.29
C TRP A 57 -11.41 1.32 -13.08
N ALA A 58 -11.14 0.84 -11.88
CA ALA A 58 -11.47 1.54 -10.63
C ALA A 58 -10.39 2.55 -10.22
N GLY A 59 -9.16 2.40 -10.72
CA GLY A 59 -8.04 3.26 -10.32
C GLY A 59 -8.07 4.65 -11.00
N ARG A 60 -7.12 5.48 -10.62
CA ARG A 60 -6.98 6.86 -11.12
C ARG A 60 -6.86 6.95 -12.65
N LYS A 61 -7.46 8.01 -13.23
CA LYS A 61 -7.36 8.34 -14.67
C LYS A 61 -6.48 9.58 -14.94
N HIS A 62 -5.82 10.12 -13.91
CA HIS A 62 -4.88 11.25 -13.94
C HIS A 62 -3.59 10.88 -13.20
N HIS A 63 -2.57 11.73 -13.26
CA HIS A 63 -1.23 11.43 -12.70
C HIS A 63 -0.67 10.06 -13.14
N LEU A 64 -1.00 9.62 -14.36
CA LEU A 64 -0.75 8.25 -14.81
C LEU A 64 0.74 7.86 -14.78
N ALA A 65 1.64 8.77 -15.14
CA ALA A 65 3.10 8.56 -15.18
C ALA A 65 3.83 8.97 -13.89
N GLU A 66 3.08 9.26 -12.82
CA GLU A 66 3.62 9.73 -11.54
C GLU A 66 3.43 8.68 -10.44
N LEU A 67 4.18 8.81 -9.35
CA LEU A 67 4.06 7.98 -8.15
C LEU A 67 3.69 8.85 -6.96
N PRO A 68 2.71 8.46 -6.12
CA PRO A 68 2.43 9.16 -4.87
C PRO A 68 3.55 8.96 -3.85
N LEU A 69 4.10 7.74 -3.81
CA LEU A 69 5.21 7.31 -2.95
C LEU A 69 6.14 6.40 -3.75
N GLN A 70 7.39 6.32 -3.33
CA GLN A 70 8.39 5.48 -4.01
C GLN A 70 8.14 3.98 -3.83
N GLY A 71 7.73 3.54 -2.62
CA GLY A 71 7.59 2.13 -2.26
C GLY A 71 8.91 1.35 -2.30
N ASN A 72 8.81 0.06 -2.04
CA ASN A 72 9.92 -0.90 -2.11
C ASN A 72 9.98 -1.60 -3.48
N GLY A 73 8.97 -1.43 -4.31
CA GLY A 73 8.92 -1.92 -5.68
C GLY A 73 8.13 -0.97 -6.56
N GLN A 74 8.34 -1.06 -7.87
CA GLN A 74 7.69 -0.19 -8.85
C GLN A 74 7.31 -0.97 -10.10
N ILE A 75 6.18 -0.60 -10.68
CA ILE A 75 5.74 -1.05 -12.00
C ILE A 75 5.65 0.16 -12.91
N VAL A 76 6.24 0.05 -14.09
CA VAL A 76 6.21 1.06 -15.14
C VAL A 76 5.66 0.43 -16.41
N MET A 77 4.60 0.99 -16.98
CA MET A 77 4.07 0.60 -18.27
C MET A 77 4.45 1.63 -19.33
N ARG A 78 4.94 1.16 -20.47
CA ARG A 78 5.32 1.97 -21.63
C ARG A 78 4.52 1.58 -22.85
N ASP A 79 4.10 2.55 -23.63
CA ASP A 79 3.62 2.32 -24.99
C ASP A 79 4.80 2.01 -25.91
N VAL A 80 4.81 0.82 -26.51
CA VAL A 80 5.95 0.36 -27.33
C VAL A 80 6.19 1.22 -28.56
N MET A 81 5.14 1.83 -29.14
CA MET A 81 5.28 2.67 -30.33
C MET A 81 5.95 4.02 -30.06
N SER A 82 5.63 4.64 -28.93
CA SER A 82 6.11 5.99 -28.60
C SER A 82 7.21 6.00 -27.55
N ASP A 83 7.53 4.86 -26.94
CA ASP A 83 8.42 4.69 -25.77
C ASP A 83 8.03 5.58 -24.56
N SER A 84 6.80 6.11 -24.58
CA SER A 84 6.30 6.96 -23.52
C SER A 84 5.87 6.14 -22.32
N ILE A 85 6.20 6.61 -21.11
CA ILE A 85 5.62 6.03 -19.89
C ILE A 85 4.14 6.42 -19.84
N ILE A 86 3.27 5.42 -19.81
CA ILE A 86 1.81 5.62 -19.83
C ILE A 86 1.16 5.32 -18.48
N TYR A 87 1.81 4.54 -17.61
CA TYR A 87 1.35 4.30 -16.24
C TYR A 87 2.50 3.94 -15.31
N LYS A 88 2.39 4.36 -14.04
CA LYS A 88 3.29 3.94 -12.95
C LYS A 88 2.50 3.63 -11.70
N THR A 89 2.97 2.63 -10.95
CA THR A 89 2.54 2.38 -9.58
C THR A 89 3.70 1.87 -8.75
N SER A 90 3.58 1.92 -7.43
CA SER A 90 4.58 1.44 -6.48
C SER A 90 3.92 0.57 -5.42
N PHE A 91 4.70 -0.30 -4.81
CA PHE A 91 4.21 -1.29 -3.86
C PHE A 91 5.29 -1.69 -2.84
N SER A 92 4.88 -2.42 -1.81
CA SER A 92 5.72 -3.29 -0.99
C SER A 92 5.20 -4.72 -1.07
N SER A 93 5.99 -5.71 -0.67
CA SER A 93 5.61 -7.11 -0.74
C SER A 93 6.13 -7.90 0.46
N LEU A 94 5.37 -8.92 0.84
CA LEU A 94 5.77 -9.86 1.89
C LEU A 94 7.09 -10.58 1.54
N PHE A 95 7.38 -10.78 0.24
CA PHE A 95 8.65 -11.33 -0.23
C PHE A 95 9.84 -10.46 0.20
N GLN A 96 9.73 -9.14 0.08
CA GLN A 96 10.82 -8.22 0.46
C GLN A 96 11.07 -8.20 1.96
N GLU A 97 10.03 -8.29 2.79
CA GLU A 97 10.18 -8.42 4.24
C GLU A 97 10.83 -9.76 4.62
N TRP A 98 10.42 -10.85 3.95
CA TRP A 98 11.02 -12.15 4.17
C TRP A 98 12.51 -12.20 3.78
N LEU A 99 12.94 -11.46 2.76
CA LEU A 99 14.35 -11.39 2.35
C LEU A 99 15.29 -10.88 3.47
N GLU A 100 14.77 -10.14 4.43
CA GLU A 100 15.52 -9.61 5.57
C GLU A 100 15.59 -10.60 6.77
N THR A 101 14.98 -11.80 6.62
CA THR A 101 15.02 -12.84 7.67
C THR A 101 16.23 -13.76 7.54
N ASP A 102 16.64 -14.41 8.66
CA ASP A 102 17.71 -15.41 8.66
C ASP A 102 17.38 -16.61 7.75
N GLU A 103 16.10 -16.98 7.63
CA GLU A 103 15.66 -18.07 6.76
C GLU A 103 16.02 -17.81 5.29
N ALA A 104 15.89 -16.56 4.84
CA ALA A 104 16.20 -16.19 3.46
C ALA A 104 17.68 -16.31 3.08
N GLN A 105 18.59 -16.42 4.07
CA GLN A 105 20.01 -16.65 3.80
C GLN A 105 20.28 -18.05 3.23
N SER A 106 19.44 -19.03 3.52
CA SER A 106 19.67 -20.44 3.20
C SER A 106 18.55 -21.10 2.39
N VAL A 107 17.33 -20.54 2.40
CA VAL A 107 16.16 -21.11 1.75
C VAL A 107 15.71 -20.22 0.60
N SER A 108 15.24 -20.80 -0.52
CA SER A 108 14.52 -20.08 -1.56
C SER A 108 13.03 -20.35 -1.44
N LYS A 109 12.21 -19.29 -1.50
CA LYS A 109 10.75 -19.35 -1.48
C LYS A 109 10.13 -18.57 -2.63
N GLY A 110 8.87 -18.89 -2.95
CA GLY A 110 8.04 -18.16 -3.91
C GLY A 110 6.86 -17.50 -3.20
N PHE A 111 6.54 -16.26 -3.61
CA PHE A 111 5.45 -15.46 -3.08
C PHE A 111 4.56 -14.95 -4.21
N GLU A 112 3.26 -15.16 -4.08
CA GLU A 112 2.28 -14.57 -4.99
C GLU A 112 2.23 -13.05 -4.82
N ASN A 113 2.16 -12.34 -5.95
CA ASN A 113 1.90 -10.91 -6.00
C ASN A 113 0.96 -10.62 -7.17
N THR A 114 -0.05 -9.81 -6.93
CA THR A 114 -1.06 -9.45 -7.93
C THR A 114 -1.17 -7.93 -8.02
N PHE A 115 -1.20 -7.42 -9.24
CA PHE A 115 -1.33 -5.98 -9.48
C PHE A 115 -2.44 -5.71 -10.49
N LEU A 116 -3.23 -4.67 -10.21
CA LEU A 116 -4.18 -4.11 -11.17
C LEU A 116 -3.54 -2.91 -11.88
N LEU A 117 -3.56 -2.96 -13.20
CA LEU A 117 -3.08 -1.89 -14.08
C LEU A 117 -4.21 -1.53 -15.06
N PRO A 118 -4.23 -0.31 -15.61
CA PRO A 118 -5.18 -0.01 -16.67
C PRO A 118 -4.88 -0.84 -17.92
N TYR A 119 -5.92 -1.33 -18.59
CA TYR A 119 -5.80 -2.23 -19.75
C TYR A 119 -5.33 -1.45 -20.99
N PRO A 120 -4.17 -1.73 -21.58
CA PRO A 120 -3.64 -0.97 -22.70
C PRO A 120 -4.45 -1.22 -23.98
N LEU A 121 -4.60 -0.19 -24.82
CA LEU A 121 -5.25 -0.31 -26.15
C LEU A 121 -4.31 -0.86 -27.23
N ARG A 122 -3.00 -0.89 -26.97
CA ARG A 122 -1.94 -1.28 -27.89
C ARG A 122 -0.86 -2.05 -27.17
N LEU A 123 0.06 -2.65 -27.93
CA LEU A 123 1.22 -3.32 -27.36
C LEU A 123 1.95 -2.44 -26.36
N ALA A 124 2.08 -2.89 -25.14
CA ALA A 124 2.76 -2.21 -24.05
C ALA A 124 3.88 -3.07 -23.46
N GLU A 125 4.94 -2.44 -22.96
CA GLU A 125 5.98 -3.08 -22.15
C GLU A 125 5.69 -2.76 -20.68
N ILE A 126 5.67 -3.80 -19.84
CA ILE A 126 5.64 -3.65 -18.39
C ILE A 126 7.04 -3.96 -17.86
N GLU A 127 7.58 -3.04 -17.07
CA GLU A 127 8.78 -3.24 -16.26
C GLU A 127 8.39 -3.25 -14.80
N ILE A 128 8.63 -4.37 -14.09
CA ILE A 128 8.49 -4.48 -12.65
C ILE A 128 9.87 -4.59 -12.00
N LYS A 129 10.07 -3.83 -10.89
CA LYS A 129 11.34 -3.76 -10.14
C LYS A 129 11.10 -3.99 -8.68
N ILE A 130 11.99 -4.75 -8.05
CA ILE A 130 12.15 -4.84 -6.59
C ILE A 130 13.38 -4.02 -6.23
N LEU A 131 13.23 -3.12 -5.25
CA LEU A 131 14.30 -2.23 -4.79
C LEU A 131 14.86 -2.76 -3.46
N ASP A 132 16.13 -2.48 -3.21
CA ASP A 132 16.75 -2.66 -1.92
C ASP A 132 16.50 -1.43 -1.00
N PRO A 133 16.83 -1.49 0.30
CA PRO A 133 16.69 -0.34 1.21
C PRO A 133 17.49 0.90 0.77
N ARG A 134 18.50 0.73 -0.07
CA ARG A 134 19.28 1.82 -0.68
C ARG A 134 18.69 2.33 -1.99
N LYS A 135 17.49 1.85 -2.36
CA LYS A 135 16.74 2.22 -3.57
C LYS A 135 17.40 1.78 -4.88
N ASN A 136 18.37 0.86 -4.81
CA ASN A 136 18.91 0.22 -5.99
C ASN A 136 17.98 -0.92 -6.43
N THR A 137 17.98 -1.24 -7.72
CA THR A 137 17.24 -2.38 -8.24
C THR A 137 17.93 -3.69 -7.83
N ARG A 138 17.27 -4.48 -6.97
CA ARG A 138 17.71 -5.86 -6.65
C ARG A 138 17.46 -6.80 -7.81
N THR A 139 16.25 -6.75 -8.38
CA THR A 139 15.86 -7.54 -9.55
C THR A 139 14.77 -6.83 -10.32
N SER A 140 14.66 -7.13 -11.59
CA SER A 140 13.61 -6.59 -12.46
C SER A 140 13.23 -7.59 -13.54
N LEU A 141 12.00 -7.45 -14.03
CA LEU A 141 11.49 -8.18 -15.18
C LEU A 141 10.86 -7.18 -16.15
N LYS A 142 11.13 -7.37 -17.45
CA LYS A 142 10.41 -6.71 -18.53
C LYS A 142 9.66 -7.74 -19.35
N HIS A 143 8.42 -7.48 -19.66
CA HIS A 143 7.63 -8.30 -20.56
C HIS A 143 6.64 -7.47 -21.36
N LEU A 144 6.22 -8.01 -22.50
CA LEU A 144 5.24 -7.38 -23.37
C LEU A 144 3.82 -7.82 -22.99
N VAL A 145 2.87 -6.92 -23.17
CA VAL A 145 1.44 -7.19 -23.09
C VAL A 145 0.82 -6.80 -24.41
N ASN A 146 0.38 -7.79 -25.17
CA ASN A 146 -0.44 -7.59 -26.35
C ASN A 146 -1.93 -7.67 -25.92
N PRO A 147 -2.73 -6.60 -26.04
CA PRO A 147 -4.14 -6.62 -25.63
C PRO A 147 -5.01 -7.62 -26.42
N ASP A 148 -4.55 -8.06 -27.59
CA ASP A 148 -5.24 -9.05 -28.43
C ASP A 148 -4.79 -10.49 -28.16
N ASP A 149 -3.94 -10.72 -27.14
CA ASP A 149 -3.48 -12.06 -26.77
C ASP A 149 -4.65 -12.90 -26.24
N VAL A 150 -4.91 -14.02 -26.91
CA VAL A 150 -6.00 -14.96 -26.57
C VAL A 150 -5.79 -15.66 -25.23
N LEU A 151 -4.57 -15.63 -24.68
CA LEU A 151 -4.25 -16.19 -23.37
C LEU A 151 -4.53 -15.23 -22.21
N ILE A 152 -4.91 -13.97 -22.47
CA ILE A 152 -5.39 -13.06 -21.42
C ILE A 152 -6.78 -13.52 -20.98
N HIS A 153 -6.83 -14.12 -19.79
CA HIS A 153 -8.05 -14.73 -19.26
C HIS A 153 -9.07 -13.68 -18.84
N GLN A 154 -10.33 -13.78 -19.28
CA GLN A 154 -11.40 -12.88 -18.87
C GLN A 154 -12.00 -13.33 -17.53
N LYS A 155 -11.89 -12.52 -16.49
CA LYS A 155 -12.43 -12.75 -15.14
C LYS A 155 -13.46 -11.69 -14.77
N GLY A 156 -14.29 -11.95 -13.74
CA GLY A 156 -15.20 -10.96 -13.17
C GLY A 156 -16.44 -10.61 -13.99
N THR A 157 -16.75 -11.41 -15.06
CA THR A 157 -17.96 -11.24 -15.86
C THR A 157 -19.09 -12.20 -15.45
N ALA A 158 -18.73 -13.28 -14.74
CA ALA A 158 -19.66 -14.27 -14.18
C ALA A 158 -19.21 -14.63 -12.77
N HIS A 159 -20.16 -15.08 -11.95
CA HIS A 159 -19.90 -15.51 -10.57
C HIS A 159 -19.20 -14.46 -9.68
N VAL A 160 -19.58 -13.19 -9.84
CA VAL A 160 -19.09 -12.11 -8.96
C VAL A 160 -19.49 -12.42 -7.51
N THR A 161 -18.52 -12.34 -6.61
CA THR A 161 -18.74 -12.60 -5.18
C THR A 161 -19.86 -11.71 -4.62
N PRO A 162 -20.80 -12.24 -3.82
CA PRO A 162 -21.83 -11.42 -3.20
C PRO A 162 -21.22 -10.29 -2.36
N HIS A 163 -21.70 -9.08 -2.59
CA HIS A 163 -21.17 -7.88 -1.94
C HIS A 163 -22.25 -6.82 -1.71
N SER A 164 -21.97 -5.86 -0.84
CA SER A 164 -22.80 -4.71 -0.56
C SER A 164 -21.97 -3.49 -0.19
N TYR A 165 -22.50 -2.29 -0.37
CA TYR A 165 -21.79 -1.06 -0.05
C TYR A 165 -22.15 -0.54 1.34
N LEU A 166 -21.14 -0.21 2.16
CA LEU A 166 -21.29 0.60 3.39
C LEU A 166 -21.24 2.11 3.05
N LEU A 167 -20.54 2.47 1.99
CA LEU A 167 -20.41 3.84 1.54
C LEU A 167 -20.26 3.87 0.02
N GLN A 168 -21.06 4.70 -0.65
CA GLN A 168 -20.98 4.91 -2.10
C GLN A 168 -21.20 6.39 -2.41
N ASN A 169 -20.11 7.14 -2.55
CA ASN A 169 -20.13 8.59 -2.75
C ASN A 169 -19.99 8.99 -4.22
N GLY A 170 -19.49 8.11 -5.07
CA GLY A 170 -19.29 8.42 -6.49
C GLY A 170 -18.91 7.22 -7.32
N SER A 171 -18.63 7.49 -8.60
CA SER A 171 -18.10 6.45 -9.50
C SER A 171 -16.68 6.06 -9.13
N PRO A 172 -16.26 4.81 -9.42
CA PRO A 172 -14.91 4.30 -9.08
C PRO A 172 -13.76 5.15 -9.63
N ASP A 173 -13.96 5.84 -10.75
CA ASP A 173 -12.93 6.72 -11.33
C ASP A 173 -12.80 8.10 -10.63
N LYS A 174 -13.62 8.38 -9.62
CA LYS A 174 -13.61 9.63 -8.83
C LYS A 174 -13.44 9.43 -7.34
N CYS A 175 -13.61 8.22 -6.87
CA CYS A 175 -13.48 7.85 -5.48
C CYS A 175 -12.45 6.74 -5.34
N ILE A 176 -11.82 6.67 -4.20
CA ILE A 176 -10.95 5.54 -3.80
C ILE A 176 -11.86 4.42 -3.31
N ASP A 177 -11.76 3.26 -3.92
CA ASP A 177 -12.59 2.11 -3.59
C ASP A 177 -11.87 1.18 -2.60
N ILE A 178 -12.44 1.02 -1.39
CA ILE A 178 -11.94 0.13 -0.35
C ILE A 178 -12.82 -1.11 -0.29
N ALA A 179 -12.24 -2.29 -0.48
CA ALA A 179 -12.92 -3.56 -0.29
C ALA A 179 -12.59 -4.16 1.08
N ILE A 180 -13.64 -4.56 1.83
CA ILE A 180 -13.52 -5.28 3.11
C ILE A 180 -13.94 -6.72 2.89
N LEU A 181 -13.04 -7.70 3.15
CA LEU A 181 -13.25 -9.13 2.92
C LEU A 181 -13.28 -9.92 4.22
N ALA A 182 -14.05 -11.02 4.20
CA ALA A 182 -14.16 -11.97 5.30
C ALA A 182 -13.03 -13.01 5.24
N GLU A 183 -12.36 -13.27 6.38
CA GLU A 183 -11.37 -14.33 6.53
C GLU A 183 -11.65 -15.13 7.80
N GLY A 184 -11.84 -16.44 7.67
CA GLY A 184 -12.19 -17.30 8.80
C GLY A 184 -13.64 -17.17 9.28
N TYR A 185 -14.52 -16.55 8.52
CA TYR A 185 -15.96 -16.56 8.76
C TYR A 185 -16.60 -17.60 7.84
N THR A 186 -17.38 -18.51 8.42
CA THR A 186 -18.20 -19.45 7.64
C THR A 186 -19.40 -18.74 7.00
N LEU A 187 -20.11 -19.41 6.12
CA LEU A 187 -21.30 -18.85 5.49
C LEU A 187 -22.34 -18.39 6.51
N ASP A 188 -22.52 -19.14 7.60
CA ASP A 188 -23.48 -18.83 8.68
C ASP A 188 -23.00 -17.64 9.53
N GLU A 189 -21.70 -17.32 9.50
CA GLU A 189 -21.10 -16.20 10.24
C GLU A 189 -21.04 -14.88 9.41
N MET A 190 -21.54 -14.87 8.17
CA MET A 190 -21.58 -13.63 7.38
C MET A 190 -22.31 -12.47 8.06
N PRO A 191 -23.42 -12.66 8.82
CA PRO A 191 -24.03 -11.56 9.58
C PRO A 191 -23.08 -10.96 10.63
N LEU A 192 -22.24 -11.77 11.28
CA LEU A 192 -21.20 -11.32 12.21
C LEU A 192 -20.11 -10.52 11.46
N PHE A 193 -19.63 -11.06 10.35
CA PHE A 193 -18.67 -10.34 9.51
C PHE A 193 -19.16 -8.94 9.09
N HIS A 194 -20.44 -8.79 8.71
CA HIS A 194 -20.99 -7.47 8.36
C HIS A 194 -21.00 -6.49 9.54
N GLN A 195 -21.20 -6.99 10.77
CA GLN A 195 -21.06 -6.16 11.97
C GLN A 195 -19.61 -5.72 12.16
N ASP A 196 -18.65 -6.64 12.04
CA ASP A 196 -17.24 -6.35 12.17
C ASP A 196 -16.73 -5.41 11.07
N ALA A 197 -17.20 -5.58 9.83
CA ALA A 197 -16.93 -4.66 8.73
C ALA A 197 -17.43 -3.23 9.02
N THR A 198 -18.60 -3.11 9.63
CA THR A 198 -19.15 -1.82 10.08
C THR A 198 -18.26 -1.20 11.16
N ILE A 199 -17.78 -1.99 12.12
CA ILE A 199 -16.87 -1.52 13.18
C ILE A 199 -15.54 -1.03 12.59
N ALA A 200 -14.96 -1.77 11.62
CA ALA A 200 -13.73 -1.36 10.93
C ALA A 200 -13.93 -0.05 10.15
N PHE A 201 -15.04 0.05 9.41
CA PHE A 201 -15.42 1.26 8.71
C PHE A 201 -15.54 2.48 9.63
N GLU A 202 -16.29 2.33 10.74
CA GLU A 202 -16.44 3.40 11.73
C GLU A 202 -15.09 3.79 12.36
N ALA A 203 -14.25 2.80 12.70
CA ALA A 203 -12.93 3.04 13.25
C ALA A 203 -12.06 3.87 12.29
N LEU A 204 -12.01 3.48 11.01
CA LEU A 204 -11.23 4.19 10.00
C LEU A 204 -11.73 5.62 9.78
N PHE A 205 -13.03 5.79 9.55
CA PHE A 205 -13.63 7.10 9.25
C PHE A 205 -13.92 7.97 10.48
N SER A 206 -13.51 7.55 11.68
CA SER A 206 -13.43 8.42 12.87
C SER A 206 -12.08 9.16 13.00
N HIS A 207 -11.06 8.77 12.20
CA HIS A 207 -9.73 9.38 12.24
C HIS A 207 -9.55 10.42 11.12
N GLU A 208 -8.87 11.53 11.43
CA GLU A 208 -8.40 12.46 10.40
C GLU A 208 -7.18 11.88 9.63
N PRO A 209 -7.08 12.08 8.30
CA PRO A 209 -7.95 12.88 7.43
C PRO A 209 -9.11 12.11 6.78
N PHE A 210 -9.29 10.81 7.10
CA PHE A 210 -10.38 10.00 6.52
C PHE A 210 -11.76 10.59 6.84
N GLN A 211 -11.94 11.13 8.07
CA GLN A 211 -13.19 11.74 8.50
C GLN A 211 -13.56 12.93 7.60
N SER A 212 -12.69 13.92 7.50
CA SER A 212 -12.94 15.15 6.72
C SER A 212 -12.98 14.91 5.21
N MET A 213 -12.31 13.84 4.73
CA MET A 213 -12.22 13.48 3.32
C MET A 213 -13.09 12.27 2.94
N LYS A 214 -14.02 11.87 3.80
CA LYS A 214 -14.90 10.71 3.61
C LYS A 214 -15.63 10.68 2.27
N LYS A 215 -15.95 11.84 1.71
CA LYS A 215 -16.61 12.00 0.40
C LYS A 215 -15.80 11.46 -0.80
N HIS A 216 -14.50 11.24 -0.62
CA HIS A 216 -13.59 10.73 -1.65
C HIS A 216 -13.48 9.20 -1.66
N PHE A 217 -14.29 8.50 -0.88
CA PHE A 217 -14.21 7.05 -0.74
C PHE A 217 -15.54 6.38 -1.07
N ASN A 218 -15.43 5.18 -1.64
CA ASN A 218 -16.44 4.14 -1.61
C ASN A 218 -15.93 2.99 -0.73
N VAL A 219 -16.84 2.26 -0.08
CA VAL A 219 -16.49 1.09 0.75
C VAL A 219 -17.46 -0.04 0.45
N VAL A 220 -16.93 -1.14 -0.06
CA VAL A 220 -17.66 -2.37 -0.39
C VAL A 220 -17.29 -3.49 0.57
N VAL A 221 -18.29 -4.23 1.04
CA VAL A 221 -18.14 -5.43 1.89
C VAL A 221 -18.38 -6.65 1.01
N VAL A 222 -17.42 -7.58 1.00
CA VAL A 222 -17.40 -8.73 0.10
C VAL A 222 -17.48 -10.02 0.91
N ASN A 223 -18.49 -10.83 0.62
CA ASN A 223 -18.77 -12.08 1.34
C ASN A 223 -17.85 -13.19 0.79
N SER A 224 -16.72 -13.43 1.44
CA SER A 224 -15.76 -14.49 1.13
C SER A 224 -15.79 -15.56 2.23
N PRO A 225 -16.77 -16.48 2.23
CA PRO A 225 -16.92 -17.46 3.30
C PRO A 225 -15.76 -18.47 3.29
N SER A 226 -15.31 -18.81 4.50
CA SER A 226 -14.34 -19.85 4.77
C SER A 226 -15.03 -21.20 5.06
N GLU A 227 -14.30 -22.32 4.89
CA GLU A 227 -14.78 -23.63 5.29
C GLU A 227 -14.79 -23.76 6.83
N ASP A 228 -13.72 -23.30 7.47
CA ASP A 228 -13.54 -23.36 8.92
C ASP A 228 -13.72 -21.96 9.54
N SER A 229 -14.31 -21.91 10.73
CA SER A 229 -14.37 -20.70 11.56
C SER A 229 -13.02 -20.46 12.24
N GLY A 230 -12.58 -19.19 12.31
CA GLY A 230 -11.29 -18.80 12.84
C GLY A 230 -10.17 -18.86 11.79
N VAL A 231 -8.96 -18.50 12.21
CA VAL A 231 -7.75 -18.51 11.36
C VAL A 231 -6.67 -19.38 11.98
N SER A 232 -5.68 -19.75 11.17
CA SER A 232 -4.58 -20.63 11.62
C SER A 232 -3.70 -19.94 12.66
N VAL A 233 -3.42 -20.65 13.76
CA VAL A 233 -2.49 -20.24 14.84
C VAL A 233 -1.41 -21.32 15.00
N PRO A 234 -0.37 -21.32 14.18
CA PRO A 234 0.63 -22.39 14.09
C PRO A 234 1.31 -22.72 15.42
N ARG A 235 1.60 -21.71 16.26
CA ARG A 235 2.21 -21.89 17.59
C ARG A 235 1.33 -22.73 18.55
N LEU A 236 0.02 -22.82 18.27
CA LEU A 236 -0.92 -23.66 19.03
C LEU A 236 -1.21 -24.99 18.32
N GLY A 237 -0.60 -25.24 17.15
CA GLY A 237 -0.90 -26.39 16.31
C GLY A 237 -2.24 -26.30 15.58
N GLU A 238 -2.88 -25.15 15.57
CA GLU A 238 -4.18 -24.92 14.95
C GLU A 238 -4.03 -24.52 13.48
N TRP A 239 -4.58 -25.33 12.60
CA TRP A 239 -4.65 -25.06 11.17
C TRP A 239 -6.10 -25.05 10.69
N LYS A 240 -6.47 -24.02 9.91
CA LYS A 240 -7.83 -23.77 9.43
C LYS A 240 -7.82 -23.63 7.89
N ARG A 241 -8.88 -24.10 7.27
CA ARG A 241 -9.14 -23.93 5.84
C ARG A 241 -10.00 -22.70 5.64
N THR A 242 -9.35 -21.58 5.40
CA THR A 242 -9.99 -20.27 5.27
C THR A 242 -9.93 -19.77 3.84
N ALA A 243 -10.69 -18.72 3.52
CA ALA A 243 -10.80 -18.15 2.19
C ALA A 243 -9.42 -17.77 1.59
N PHE A 244 -8.53 -17.24 2.43
CA PHE A 244 -7.21 -16.75 2.01
C PHE A 244 -6.06 -17.45 2.74
N ASN A 245 -6.33 -18.54 3.50
CA ASN A 245 -5.32 -19.28 4.25
C ASN A 245 -4.39 -18.40 5.10
N SER A 246 -4.94 -17.38 5.74
CA SER A 246 -4.17 -16.52 6.62
C SER A 246 -3.71 -17.26 7.87
N HIS A 247 -2.55 -16.87 8.38
CA HIS A 247 -2.00 -17.47 9.60
C HIS A 247 -1.17 -16.48 10.39
N PHE A 248 -1.15 -16.68 11.70
CA PHE A 248 -0.19 -16.06 12.60
C PHE A 248 1.20 -16.67 12.46
N SER A 249 2.15 -16.16 13.22
CA SER A 249 3.53 -16.62 13.26
C SER A 249 4.26 -16.46 11.92
N THR A 250 3.85 -15.49 11.09
CA THR A 250 4.60 -15.12 9.89
C THR A 250 5.99 -14.66 10.31
N PHE A 251 7.02 -15.22 9.65
CA PHE A 251 8.44 -15.00 9.97
C PHE A 251 8.77 -15.23 11.46
N TYR A 252 8.07 -16.20 12.09
CA TYR A 252 8.19 -16.55 13.50
C TYR A 252 7.79 -15.46 14.50
N SER A 253 7.14 -14.38 14.03
CA SER A 253 6.56 -13.36 14.91
C SER A 253 5.12 -13.73 15.28
N ASP A 254 4.87 -13.98 16.56
CA ASP A 254 3.57 -14.48 17.06
C ASP A 254 2.37 -13.61 16.67
N ARG A 255 2.56 -12.31 16.62
CA ARG A 255 1.51 -11.33 16.30
C ARG A 255 1.37 -10.99 14.82
N TYR A 256 2.33 -11.42 13.98
CA TYR A 256 2.30 -11.08 12.57
C TYR A 256 1.34 -12.02 11.82
N LEU A 257 0.19 -11.47 11.46
CA LEU A 257 -0.89 -12.14 10.74
C LEU A 257 -0.85 -11.74 9.28
N THR A 258 -0.57 -12.68 8.39
CA THR A 258 -0.52 -12.43 6.94
C THR A 258 -1.11 -13.58 6.14
N THR A 259 -1.18 -13.41 4.84
CA THR A 259 -1.42 -14.48 3.87
C THR A 259 -0.45 -14.42 2.71
N SER A 260 -0.05 -15.58 2.20
CA SER A 260 0.69 -15.72 0.95
C SER A 260 -0.22 -15.98 -0.27
N ARG A 261 -1.55 -16.06 -0.07
CA ARG A 261 -2.55 -16.36 -1.12
C ARG A 261 -3.14 -15.09 -1.73
N VAL A 262 -2.27 -14.22 -2.23
CA VAL A 262 -2.68 -12.92 -2.79
C VAL A 262 -3.59 -13.09 -4.01
N LYS A 263 -3.36 -14.10 -4.85
CA LYS A 263 -4.22 -14.40 -6.00
C LYS A 263 -5.66 -14.72 -5.59
N SER A 264 -5.85 -15.48 -4.49
CA SER A 264 -7.19 -15.80 -3.97
C SER A 264 -7.96 -14.57 -3.51
N ILE A 265 -7.27 -13.57 -2.93
CA ILE A 265 -7.88 -12.29 -2.56
C ILE A 265 -8.43 -11.58 -3.82
N HIS A 266 -7.60 -11.46 -4.85
CA HIS A 266 -7.99 -10.80 -6.09
C HIS A 266 -9.00 -11.61 -6.91
N ASP A 267 -9.03 -12.93 -6.76
CA ASP A 267 -10.09 -13.78 -7.37
C ASP A 267 -11.45 -13.51 -6.71
N ALA A 268 -11.50 -13.38 -5.37
CA ALA A 268 -12.72 -13.02 -4.65
C ALA A 268 -13.23 -11.61 -5.01
N LEU A 269 -12.36 -10.72 -5.46
CA LEU A 269 -12.68 -9.34 -5.85
C LEU A 269 -12.94 -9.19 -7.37
N ALA A 270 -12.83 -10.27 -8.16
CA ALA A 270 -13.01 -10.17 -9.60
C ALA A 270 -14.41 -9.66 -9.97
N GLY A 271 -14.49 -8.55 -10.71
CA GLY A 271 -15.74 -7.90 -11.13
C GLY A 271 -16.31 -6.90 -10.11
N ILE A 272 -15.63 -6.67 -8.99
CA ILE A 272 -15.97 -5.65 -7.99
C ILE A 272 -14.95 -4.53 -8.13
N PRO A 273 -15.34 -3.24 -8.14
CA PRO A 273 -14.39 -2.12 -8.10
C PRO A 273 -13.63 -2.07 -6.76
N TYR A 274 -12.31 -1.99 -6.81
CA TYR A 274 -11.46 -1.77 -5.63
C TYR A 274 -10.07 -1.26 -6.01
N GLU A 275 -9.44 -0.56 -5.08
CA GLU A 275 -8.03 -0.15 -5.13
C GLU A 275 -7.29 -0.58 -3.86
N HIS A 276 -7.96 -0.54 -2.69
CA HIS A 276 -7.39 -0.93 -1.41
C HIS A 276 -8.21 -2.03 -0.74
N ILE A 277 -7.52 -2.88 0.01
CA ILE A 277 -8.07 -4.12 0.56
C ILE A 277 -7.87 -4.15 2.07
N ILE A 278 -8.96 -4.43 2.79
CA ILE A 278 -8.96 -4.74 4.23
C ILE A 278 -9.53 -6.14 4.40
N ILE A 279 -8.79 -7.03 5.06
CA ILE A 279 -9.20 -8.39 5.35
C ILE A 279 -9.42 -8.50 6.87
N LEU A 280 -10.62 -8.88 7.26
CA LEU A 280 -10.99 -9.05 8.66
C LEU A 280 -10.93 -10.53 9.04
N ALA A 281 -10.04 -10.87 9.97
CA ALA A 281 -9.83 -12.23 10.45
C ALA A 281 -10.72 -12.50 11.68
N ASN A 282 -11.53 -13.56 11.59
CA ASN A 282 -12.41 -14.03 12.66
C ASN A 282 -11.59 -14.66 13.79
N THR A 283 -10.98 -13.85 14.64
CA THR A 283 -10.15 -14.33 15.74
C THR A 283 -10.04 -13.32 16.88
N LYS A 284 -9.81 -13.85 18.09
CA LYS A 284 -9.53 -13.07 19.30
C LYS A 284 -8.04 -12.89 19.56
N GLU A 285 -7.18 -13.58 18.81
CA GLU A 285 -5.73 -13.43 18.92
C GLU A 285 -5.31 -12.02 18.46
N TYR A 286 -4.37 -11.41 19.15
CA TYR A 286 -3.85 -10.10 18.80
C TYR A 286 -2.92 -10.17 17.60
N GLY A 287 -3.18 -9.37 16.58
CA GLY A 287 -2.26 -9.21 15.45
C GLY A 287 -2.85 -8.52 14.24
N GLY A 288 -1.98 -8.26 13.32
CA GLY A 288 -2.28 -7.61 12.04
C GLY A 288 -1.05 -7.58 11.16
N GLY A 289 -1.22 -7.03 9.96
CA GLY A 289 -0.18 -6.74 8.99
C GLY A 289 -0.73 -5.83 7.89
N GLY A 290 0.01 -4.78 7.56
CA GLY A 290 -0.32 -3.85 6.49
C GLY A 290 0.81 -3.73 5.49
N ILE A 291 0.60 -4.13 4.23
CA ILE A 291 1.61 -4.10 3.17
C ILE A 291 1.23 -3.01 2.16
N TYR A 292 2.11 -2.05 1.95
CA TYR A 292 1.85 -0.88 1.11
C TYR A 292 1.38 -1.26 -0.29
N ASN A 293 0.20 -0.72 -0.65
CA ASN A 293 -0.49 -0.93 -1.92
C ASN A 293 -0.69 -2.42 -2.27
N SER A 294 -0.93 -3.25 -1.23
CA SER A 294 -1.28 -4.66 -1.34
C SER A 294 -2.53 -4.94 -0.51
N TYR A 295 -2.40 -5.19 0.79
CA TYR A 295 -3.56 -5.40 1.66
C TYR A 295 -3.29 -5.00 3.11
N THR A 296 -4.37 -4.75 3.85
CA THR A 296 -4.43 -4.79 5.32
C THR A 296 -5.07 -6.09 5.74
N LEU A 297 -4.49 -6.82 6.70
CA LEU A 297 -5.10 -7.96 7.36
C LEU A 297 -5.06 -7.75 8.87
N THR A 298 -6.19 -7.89 9.57
CA THR A 298 -6.29 -7.57 10.99
C THR A 298 -7.31 -8.45 11.70
N THR A 299 -7.14 -8.63 13.01
CA THR A 299 -8.06 -9.39 13.86
C THR A 299 -9.32 -8.59 14.14
N ALA A 300 -10.51 -9.23 14.10
CA ALA A 300 -11.78 -8.55 14.32
C ALA A 300 -12.31 -8.61 15.76
N HIS A 301 -11.93 -9.61 16.57
CA HIS A 301 -12.54 -9.85 17.88
C HIS A 301 -11.59 -9.60 19.06
N HIS A 302 -10.41 -9.04 18.81
CA HIS A 302 -9.52 -8.59 19.88
C HIS A 302 -9.97 -7.21 20.39
N SER A 303 -9.76 -6.92 21.68
CA SER A 303 -10.12 -5.62 22.28
C SER A 303 -9.47 -4.41 21.60
N MET A 304 -8.32 -4.60 20.94
CA MET A 304 -7.61 -3.58 20.17
C MET A 304 -7.95 -3.58 18.67
N PHE A 305 -9.05 -4.22 18.25
CA PHE A 305 -9.43 -4.25 16.83
C PHE A 305 -9.51 -2.86 16.19
N ARG A 306 -10.27 -1.93 16.81
CA ARG A 306 -10.45 -0.58 16.28
C ARG A 306 -9.13 0.17 16.06
N PRO A 307 -8.19 0.27 17.01
CA PRO A 307 -6.90 0.92 16.76
C PRO A 307 -6.02 0.15 15.76
N VAL A 308 -6.01 -1.19 15.79
CA VAL A 308 -5.13 -1.98 14.92
C VAL A 308 -5.55 -1.87 13.46
N VAL A 309 -6.85 -1.94 13.11
CA VAL A 309 -7.28 -1.80 11.72
C VAL A 309 -6.87 -0.45 11.12
N VAL A 310 -6.89 0.62 11.91
CA VAL A 310 -6.47 1.96 11.48
C VAL A 310 -4.95 2.05 11.34
N HIS A 311 -4.20 1.44 12.25
CA HIS A 311 -2.74 1.36 12.20
C HIS A 311 -2.27 0.61 10.94
N GLU A 312 -2.79 -0.60 10.70
CA GLU A 312 -2.42 -1.43 9.55
C GLU A 312 -2.83 -0.78 8.22
N PHE A 313 -3.97 -0.07 8.20
CA PHE A 313 -4.35 0.73 7.03
C PHE A 313 -3.44 1.94 6.83
N GLY A 314 -2.86 2.48 7.89
CA GLY A 314 -1.78 3.47 7.83
C GLY A 314 -0.57 2.98 7.04
N HIS A 315 -0.19 1.70 7.19
CA HIS A 315 0.85 1.07 6.37
C HIS A 315 0.39 0.84 4.94
N SER A 316 -0.70 0.10 4.76
CA SER A 316 -1.09 -0.39 3.43
C SER A 316 -1.58 0.71 2.48
N PHE A 317 -2.32 1.69 2.99
CA PHE A 317 -2.80 2.84 2.24
C PHE A 317 -1.81 4.01 2.28
N GLY A 318 -1.38 4.38 3.49
CA GLY A 318 -0.58 5.58 3.75
C GLY A 318 0.90 5.43 3.45
N GLY A 319 1.41 4.20 3.30
CA GLY A 319 2.83 3.93 3.21
C GLY A 319 3.60 4.49 4.40
N LEU A 320 2.97 4.48 5.58
CA LEU A 320 3.59 4.98 6.81
C LEU A 320 4.44 3.87 7.45
N ALA A 321 5.57 4.25 8.02
CA ALA A 321 6.38 3.37 8.84
C ALA A 321 5.85 3.29 10.27
N ASP A 322 6.24 2.24 10.99
CA ASP A 322 6.10 2.18 12.44
C ASP A 322 6.92 3.28 13.12
N GLU A 323 6.33 3.99 14.07
CA GLU A 323 7.00 5.03 14.84
C GLU A 323 7.51 4.50 16.21
N TYR A 324 7.30 3.20 16.50
CA TYR A 324 7.88 2.56 17.68
C TYR A 324 9.28 2.02 17.39
N TYR A 325 10.01 1.76 18.45
CA TYR A 325 11.36 1.23 18.44
C TYR A 325 11.59 0.33 19.65
N TYR A 326 12.62 -0.48 19.58
CA TYR A 326 13.09 -1.29 20.69
C TYR A 326 14.36 -0.68 21.29
N ASP A 327 14.48 -0.76 22.61
CA ASP A 327 15.66 -0.22 23.30
C ASP A 327 16.94 -0.95 22.84
N ASN A 328 17.96 -0.17 22.51
CA ASN A 328 19.26 -0.62 22.03
C ASN A 328 19.30 -1.27 20.63
N ASP A 329 18.18 -1.30 19.90
CA ASP A 329 18.16 -1.79 18.52
C ASP A 329 18.47 -0.66 17.52
N VAL A 330 19.26 -1.01 16.49
CA VAL A 330 19.53 -0.16 15.33
C VAL A 330 19.38 -1.03 14.09
N MET A 331 18.26 -0.86 13.40
CA MET A 331 17.90 -1.64 12.20
C MET A 331 18.49 -1.00 10.92
N THR A 332 19.83 -1.03 10.82
CA THR A 332 20.54 -0.37 9.69
C THR A 332 20.35 -1.07 8.35
N ASP A 333 20.04 -2.33 8.36
CA ASP A 333 19.81 -3.08 7.12
C ASP A 333 18.44 -2.73 6.51
N THR A 334 17.42 -2.51 7.34
CA THR A 334 16.09 -2.06 6.91
C THR A 334 16.09 -0.58 6.57
N TYR A 335 16.72 0.26 7.40
CA TYR A 335 16.80 1.71 7.23
C TYR A 335 18.27 2.19 7.29
N PRO A 336 18.98 2.22 6.16
CA PRO A 336 20.32 2.78 6.08
C PRO A 336 20.34 4.23 6.55
N LEU A 337 21.22 4.58 7.50
CA LEU A 337 21.21 5.90 8.15
C LEU A 337 21.76 7.03 7.26
N ASP A 338 22.35 6.70 6.13
CA ASP A 338 22.91 7.63 5.12
C ASP A 338 21.95 7.90 3.96
N ILE A 339 20.73 7.33 4.00
CA ILE A 339 19.69 7.52 2.98
C ILE A 339 18.38 7.92 3.66
N GLU A 340 17.62 8.82 3.04
CA GLU A 340 16.29 9.17 3.51
C GLU A 340 15.29 8.05 3.22
N PRO A 341 14.56 7.50 4.20
CA PRO A 341 13.48 6.53 3.98
C PRO A 341 12.43 7.07 3.00
N TRP A 342 11.72 6.20 2.29
CA TRP A 342 10.64 6.67 1.40
C TRP A 342 9.35 6.98 2.18
N GLU A 343 9.15 6.38 3.34
CA GLU A 343 8.03 6.61 4.24
C GLU A 343 8.04 8.05 4.76
N GLN A 344 6.88 8.70 4.75
CA GLN A 344 6.80 10.15 4.99
C GLN A 344 6.86 10.55 6.48
N ASN A 345 6.68 9.60 7.38
CA ASN A 345 6.62 9.82 8.83
C ASN A 345 7.88 9.41 9.60
N ILE A 346 8.94 9.02 8.91
CA ILE A 346 10.26 8.82 9.52
C ILE A 346 11.35 9.52 8.70
N THR A 347 12.47 9.87 9.33
CA THR A 347 13.61 10.53 8.69
C THR A 347 14.93 10.12 9.32
N THR A 348 15.97 10.01 8.50
CA THR A 348 17.38 9.96 8.91
C THR A 348 18.01 11.36 8.95
N GLN A 349 17.27 12.38 8.58
CA GLN A 349 17.68 13.77 8.39
C GLN A 349 18.67 14.00 7.22
N THR A 350 18.98 12.99 6.41
CA THR A 350 19.88 13.13 5.24
C THR A 350 19.28 14.04 4.18
N ASN A 351 17.94 14.08 4.07
CA ASN A 351 17.21 15.03 3.24
C ASN A 351 15.90 15.47 3.94
N PHE A 352 16.01 16.01 5.14
CA PHE A 352 14.87 16.37 5.97
C PHE A 352 13.91 17.38 5.31
N ALA A 353 14.40 18.21 4.39
CA ALA A 353 13.56 19.13 3.62
C ALA A 353 12.47 18.42 2.79
N SER A 354 12.67 17.16 2.41
CA SER A 354 11.68 16.35 1.70
C SER A 354 10.59 15.75 2.62
N LYS A 355 10.70 15.92 3.93
CA LYS A 355 9.83 15.34 4.96
C LYS A 355 8.88 16.39 5.54
N TRP A 356 8.99 16.67 6.83
CA TRP A 356 8.12 17.60 7.53
C TRP A 356 8.87 18.82 8.13
N GLN A 357 10.04 19.14 7.60
CA GLN A 357 10.81 20.30 8.07
C GLN A 357 10.00 21.59 8.03
N ASP A 358 9.18 21.74 7.01
CA ASP A 358 8.27 22.88 6.79
C ASP A 358 7.14 22.99 7.84
N MET A 359 6.88 21.95 8.61
CA MET A 359 5.87 21.94 9.67
C MET A 359 6.44 22.29 11.04
N LEU A 360 7.77 22.41 11.17
CA LEU A 360 8.38 22.77 12.44
C LEU A 360 8.16 24.25 12.79
N VAL A 361 7.78 24.51 14.03
CA VAL A 361 7.76 25.88 14.52
C VAL A 361 9.18 26.39 14.75
N LYS A 362 9.37 27.70 14.58
CA LYS A 362 10.69 28.31 14.78
C LYS A 362 11.23 28.03 16.20
N GLY A 363 12.44 27.50 16.27
CA GLY A 363 13.11 27.17 17.53
C GLY A 363 12.83 25.76 18.05
N THR A 364 12.19 24.89 17.25
CA THR A 364 12.09 23.46 17.56
C THR A 364 13.50 22.85 17.65
N PRO A 365 13.89 22.25 18.79
CA PRO A 365 15.19 21.58 18.90
C PRO A 365 15.22 20.31 18.05
N ILE A 366 16.40 20.00 17.50
CA ILE A 366 16.66 18.78 16.72
C ILE A 366 17.90 18.09 17.31
N PRO A 367 17.76 16.88 17.91
CA PRO A 367 16.50 16.18 18.19
C PRO A 367 15.63 16.92 19.21
N THR A 368 14.30 16.68 19.12
CA THR A 368 13.33 17.27 20.04
C THR A 368 13.24 16.40 21.31
N PRO A 369 13.47 16.96 22.51
CA PRO A 369 13.30 16.20 23.75
C PRO A 369 11.83 15.80 23.97
N VAL A 370 11.59 14.56 24.41
CA VAL A 370 10.23 14.07 24.73
C VAL A 370 9.55 14.93 25.81
N ALA A 371 10.33 15.45 26.77
CA ALA A 371 9.82 16.36 27.80
C ALA A 371 9.18 17.64 27.22
N ASP A 372 9.56 18.02 26.03
CA ASP A 372 9.07 19.22 25.33
C ASP A 372 7.90 18.91 24.36
N SER A 373 7.35 17.69 24.36
CA SER A 373 6.32 17.25 23.41
C SER A 373 5.05 18.09 23.40
N LYS A 374 4.65 18.64 24.55
CA LYS A 374 3.53 19.58 24.65
C LYS A 374 3.81 20.92 23.98
N LYS A 375 5.07 21.36 23.96
CA LYS A 375 5.50 22.62 23.33
C LYS A 375 5.73 22.44 21.82
N PHE A 376 6.20 21.27 21.42
CA PHE A 376 6.52 20.93 20.04
C PHE A 376 5.73 19.67 19.60
N PRO A 377 4.41 19.77 19.40
CA PRO A 377 3.59 18.61 19.01
C PRO A 377 4.01 18.01 17.65
N VAL A 378 4.66 18.80 16.80
CA VAL A 378 5.45 18.35 15.65
C VAL A 378 6.91 18.71 15.92
N GLY A 379 7.76 17.69 15.97
CA GLY A 379 9.20 17.82 16.26
C GLY A 379 10.02 16.84 15.44
N VAL A 380 11.21 16.50 15.96
CA VAL A 380 12.12 15.49 15.39
C VAL A 380 12.58 14.62 16.56
N TYR A 381 11.75 13.65 16.94
CA TYR A 381 11.94 12.79 18.11
C TYR A 381 12.77 11.58 17.73
N GLU A 382 13.89 11.35 18.40
CA GLU A 382 14.73 10.21 18.12
C GLU A 382 14.02 8.88 18.47
N GLY A 383 14.21 7.87 17.63
CA GLY A 383 13.59 6.56 17.68
C GLY A 383 12.34 6.44 16.79
N GLY A 384 12.32 5.41 15.96
CA GLY A 384 11.27 5.08 15.00
C GLY A 384 11.76 4.02 14.02
N GLY A 385 10.89 3.41 13.21
CA GLY A 385 11.27 2.38 12.26
C GLY A 385 12.04 1.24 12.92
N TYR A 386 11.59 0.81 14.11
CA TYR A 386 12.22 -0.20 14.98
C TYR A 386 13.60 0.18 15.56
N SER A 387 14.21 1.28 15.11
CA SER A 387 15.52 1.74 15.55
C SER A 387 15.41 2.76 16.67
N SER A 388 16.19 2.56 17.77
CA SER A 388 16.24 3.50 18.90
C SER A 388 17.10 4.73 18.59
N LYS A 389 17.99 4.67 17.58
CA LYS A 389 18.95 5.71 17.22
C LYS A 389 19.03 5.94 15.71
N GLY A 390 19.30 7.19 15.33
CA GLY A 390 19.57 7.60 13.95
C GLY A 390 18.33 7.74 13.05
N ILE A 391 17.18 7.27 13.49
CA ILE A 391 15.89 7.47 12.86
C ILE A 391 15.01 8.30 13.77
N TYR A 392 14.26 9.21 13.17
CA TYR A 392 13.44 10.18 13.90
C TYR A 392 12.01 10.12 13.42
N ARG A 393 11.07 10.30 14.36
CA ARG A 393 9.63 10.38 14.14
C ARG A 393 9.11 11.81 14.39
N PRO A 394 7.94 12.17 13.85
CA PRO A 394 7.46 13.57 13.90
C PRO A 394 6.81 13.98 15.21
N ALA A 395 6.34 13.02 16.02
CA ALA A 395 5.61 13.29 17.25
C ALA A 395 6.05 12.34 18.36
N ASP A 396 5.85 12.74 19.62
CA ASP A 396 6.08 11.84 20.74
C ASP A 396 5.11 10.66 20.71
N ASN A 397 3.84 10.91 20.37
CA ASN A 397 2.84 9.85 20.24
C ASN A 397 2.00 9.98 18.97
N CYS A 398 1.61 8.86 18.39
CA CYS A 398 0.89 8.76 17.11
C CYS A 398 0.19 7.40 17.03
N ARG A 399 -0.87 7.27 16.22
CA ARG A 399 -1.47 5.98 15.86
C ARG A 399 -0.43 4.99 15.31
N MET A 400 0.58 5.46 14.58
CA MET A 400 1.66 4.63 14.04
C MET A 400 2.71 4.22 15.11
N ARG A 401 2.54 4.66 16.36
CA ARG A 401 3.42 4.31 17.46
C ARG A 401 2.74 3.43 18.50
N THR A 402 1.51 3.78 18.91
CA THR A 402 0.80 3.04 19.97
C THR A 402 -0.69 2.94 19.67
N ASN A 403 -1.30 1.85 20.16
CA ASN A 403 -2.74 1.64 20.07
C ASN A 403 -3.56 2.57 20.98
N GLU A 404 -2.94 3.13 22.00
CA GLU A 404 -3.56 4.06 22.95
C GLU A 404 -3.69 5.48 22.38
N CYS A 405 -2.87 5.86 21.40
CA CYS A 405 -2.99 7.16 20.76
C CYS A 405 -4.28 7.22 19.93
N PRO A 406 -5.19 8.19 20.17
CA PRO A 406 -6.48 8.20 19.47
C PRO A 406 -6.38 8.60 18.01
N GLU A 407 -5.28 9.26 17.58
CA GLU A 407 -5.18 9.93 16.30
C GLU A 407 -3.83 9.70 15.61
N PHE A 408 -3.81 9.85 14.29
CA PHE A 408 -2.58 10.08 13.56
C PHE A 408 -1.98 11.44 13.90
N CYS A 409 -0.67 11.54 14.04
CA CYS A 409 -0.01 12.84 14.21
C CYS A 409 -0.19 13.73 12.95
N PRO A 410 0.02 15.05 13.06
CA PRO A 410 -0.18 15.98 11.94
C PRO A 410 0.61 15.62 10.67
N VAL A 411 1.80 15.03 10.81
CA VAL A 411 2.63 14.61 9.67
C VAL A 411 2.03 13.40 8.96
N CYS A 412 1.60 12.39 9.71
CA CYS A 412 0.90 11.22 9.16
C CYS A 412 -0.42 11.62 8.49
N GLN A 413 -1.21 12.51 9.11
CA GLN A 413 -2.42 13.06 8.50
C GLN A 413 -2.12 13.78 7.17
N ARG A 414 -1.04 14.57 7.10
CA ARG A 414 -0.61 15.23 5.86
C ARG A 414 -0.20 14.22 4.78
N ALA A 415 0.54 13.17 5.16
CA ALA A 415 0.96 12.13 4.23
C ALA A 415 -0.26 11.41 3.62
N ILE A 416 -1.21 10.98 4.45
CA ILE A 416 -2.46 10.35 4.02
C ILE A 416 -3.28 11.31 3.14
N ARG A 417 -3.42 12.57 3.52
CA ARG A 417 -4.15 13.59 2.75
C ARG A 417 -3.58 13.75 1.33
N ARG A 418 -2.25 13.80 1.19
CA ARG A 418 -1.58 13.89 -0.11
C ARG A 418 -1.86 12.69 -1.00
N ILE A 419 -1.96 11.50 -0.44
CA ILE A 419 -2.32 10.30 -1.19
C ILE A 419 -3.78 10.38 -1.66
N ILE A 420 -4.72 10.73 -0.77
CA ILE A 420 -6.13 10.89 -1.15
C ILE A 420 -6.25 11.90 -2.30
N GLN A 421 -5.60 13.05 -2.20
CA GLN A 421 -5.60 14.07 -3.25
C GLN A 421 -4.97 13.57 -4.56
N PHE A 422 -3.86 12.87 -4.49
CA PHE A 422 -3.22 12.28 -5.66
C PHE A 422 -4.12 11.32 -6.44
N TYR A 423 -4.98 10.58 -5.73
CA TYR A 423 -5.92 9.64 -6.34
C TYR A 423 -7.21 10.30 -6.84
N THR A 424 -7.60 11.48 -6.30
CA THR A 424 -8.93 12.07 -6.54
C THR A 424 -8.92 13.46 -7.17
N GLU A 425 -7.79 14.13 -7.30
CA GLU A 425 -7.58 15.47 -7.86
C GLU A 425 -6.60 15.46 -9.03
#